data_2b9c364ab93dca00570a6dc7753ba78f
#
_entry.id   2b9c364ab93dca00570a6dc7753ba78f
#
_cell.length_a   1.000
_cell.length_b   1.000
_cell.length_c   1.000
_cell.angle_alpha   90.00
_cell.angle_beta   90.00
_cell.angle_gamma   90.00
#
_symmetry.space_group_name_H-M   'P 1'
#
loop_
_entity.id
_entity.type
_entity.pdbx_description
1 polymer ?
#
loop_
_entity_poly.entity_id
_entity_poly.type
_entity_poly.pdbx_seq_one_letter_code
_entity_poly.pdbx_strand_id
1 'polypeptide(L)'
;MIVHLKIMEMSKMCMLCVVPPNVIPSREKLEASALNNPHGFGFAIVIPSEKRIHAERTMNADTSINRFLEMRGKYPEGYALWHARFATHGTTTVENCHPFQVCNSQTYLAHNGILSIVEPKGDTRSDTRIFAEDLLPAIGGVTALDNEQVWNLLEDFTSGSKVCVLTVDPRAEHQMYLLHEEKGKHDETGVWWSNDSCYLTPARGTWTSVQPLDFGLYSTGYDEEITCDICQTVTTADELVDASCSTCGSCYECYMYKTDCLCYHGRAYYDATTRSEGAWGW
;
A
#
# COMPACT_ATOMS: atom_id res chain seq x y z
N MET A 1 -17.08 16.30 -33.46
CA MET A 1 -17.10 14.94 -32.87
C MET A 1 -16.18 15.00 -31.66
N ILE A 2 -16.74 15.33 -30.49
CA ILE A 2 -16.00 15.52 -29.23
C ILE A 2 -15.80 14.12 -28.63
N VAL A 3 -14.58 13.63 -28.69
CA VAL A 3 -14.20 12.39 -27.98
C VAL A 3 -14.14 12.73 -26.48
N HIS A 4 -15.18 12.37 -25.76
CA HIS A 4 -15.11 12.34 -24.29
C HIS A 4 -14.11 11.25 -23.88
N LEU A 5 -12.88 11.64 -23.56
CA LEU A 5 -12.01 10.79 -22.75
C LEU A 5 -12.69 10.67 -21.39
N LYS A 6 -13.35 9.54 -21.17
CA LYS A 6 -13.77 9.10 -19.85
C LYS A 6 -12.48 8.78 -19.10
N ILE A 7 -11.96 9.76 -18.32
CA ILE A 7 -10.98 9.46 -17.28
C ILE A 7 -11.72 8.53 -16.34
N MET A 8 -11.42 7.24 -16.40
CA MET A 8 -11.89 6.28 -15.40
C MET A 8 -11.34 6.79 -14.06
N GLU A 9 -12.23 7.21 -13.16
CA GLU A 9 -11.91 7.31 -11.74
C GLU A 9 -11.38 5.95 -11.31
N MET A 10 -10.06 5.84 -11.26
CA MET A 10 -9.43 4.64 -10.73
C MET A 10 -9.59 4.69 -9.23
N SER A 11 -10.43 3.81 -8.72
CA SER A 11 -10.56 3.52 -7.31
C SER A 11 -9.15 3.40 -6.70
N LYS A 12 -8.74 4.37 -5.87
CA LYS A 12 -7.48 4.34 -5.13
C LYS A 12 -7.55 3.15 -4.16
N MET A 13 -6.85 2.09 -4.46
CA MET A 13 -6.81 0.84 -3.68
C MET A 13 -5.37 0.34 -3.60
N CYS A 14 -5.02 -0.30 -2.50
CA CYS A 14 -3.73 -0.95 -2.31
C CYS A 14 -3.28 -1.73 -3.55
N MET A 15 -1.98 -1.93 -3.70
CA MET A 15 -1.43 -2.92 -4.62
C MET A 15 -0.93 -4.12 -3.86
N LEU A 16 -1.36 -5.30 -4.27
CA LEU A 16 -0.81 -6.58 -3.85
C LEU A 16 -0.28 -7.31 -5.08
N CYS A 17 0.97 -7.74 -5.06
CA CYS A 17 1.49 -8.66 -6.05
C CYS A 17 1.91 -9.98 -5.41
N VAL A 18 1.68 -11.09 -6.14
CA VAL A 18 2.10 -12.44 -5.75
C VAL A 18 3.07 -12.97 -6.81
N VAL A 19 4.24 -13.36 -6.36
CA VAL A 19 5.36 -13.77 -7.20
C VAL A 19 5.57 -15.26 -7.08
N PRO A 20 5.42 -16.05 -8.17
CA PRO A 20 5.64 -17.48 -8.14
C PRO A 20 7.12 -17.83 -7.96
N PRO A 21 7.44 -19.09 -7.60
CA PRO A 21 8.81 -19.58 -7.48
C PRO A 21 9.67 -19.29 -8.72
N ASN A 22 10.92 -18.90 -8.49
CA ASN A 22 11.95 -18.63 -9.51
C ASN A 22 11.66 -17.45 -10.46
N VAL A 23 10.72 -16.58 -10.10
CA VAL A 23 10.42 -15.34 -10.83
C VAL A 23 10.88 -14.14 -10.03
N ILE A 24 11.46 -13.14 -10.71
CA ILE A 24 11.77 -11.81 -10.15
C ILE A 24 10.80 -10.80 -10.77
N PRO A 25 10.04 -10.05 -9.98
CA PRO A 25 9.07 -9.08 -10.51
C PRO A 25 9.78 -7.86 -11.11
N SER A 26 9.10 -7.18 -12.06
CA SER A 26 9.62 -5.94 -12.65
C SER A 26 9.73 -4.84 -11.60
N ARG A 27 10.91 -4.22 -11.53
CA ARG A 27 11.18 -3.05 -10.70
C ARG A 27 10.26 -1.89 -11.06
N GLU A 28 10.09 -1.62 -12.35
CA GLU A 28 9.27 -0.53 -12.88
C GLU A 28 7.81 -0.66 -12.44
N LYS A 29 7.27 -1.89 -12.43
CA LYS A 29 5.91 -2.15 -11.94
C LYS A 29 5.78 -1.93 -10.42
N LEU A 30 6.80 -2.32 -9.64
CA LEU A 30 6.83 -2.05 -8.19
C LEU A 30 6.91 -0.56 -7.90
N GLU A 31 7.75 0.19 -8.61
CA GLU A 31 7.90 1.65 -8.50
C GLU A 31 6.59 2.37 -8.87
N ALA A 32 5.96 2.00 -9.99
CA ALA A 32 4.65 2.52 -10.38
C ALA A 32 3.58 2.24 -9.32
N SER A 33 3.57 1.03 -8.76
CA SER A 33 2.66 0.65 -7.68
C SER A 33 2.89 1.47 -6.41
N ALA A 34 4.15 1.72 -6.05
CA ALA A 34 4.51 2.51 -4.87
C ALA A 34 4.09 3.98 -5.00
N LEU A 35 4.24 4.57 -6.19
CA LEU A 35 3.81 5.94 -6.46
C LEU A 35 2.30 6.12 -6.31
N ASN A 36 1.52 5.11 -6.71
CA ASN A 36 0.06 5.15 -6.60
C ASN A 36 -0.46 4.77 -5.20
N ASN A 37 0.38 4.18 -4.34
CA ASN A 37 0.00 3.65 -3.02
C ASN A 37 1.10 3.97 -1.98
N PRO A 38 1.24 5.24 -1.54
CA PRO A 38 2.42 5.69 -0.78
C PRO A 38 2.34 5.48 0.73
N HIS A 39 1.28 4.86 1.28
CA HIS A 39 0.98 4.84 2.72
C HIS A 39 1.64 3.68 3.48
N GLY A 40 2.69 3.08 2.91
CA GLY A 40 3.48 2.04 3.52
C GLY A 40 3.62 0.79 2.66
N PHE A 41 4.67 0.02 2.93
CA PHE A 41 5.14 -1.06 2.08
C PHE A 41 5.58 -2.25 2.91
N GLY A 42 5.56 -3.41 2.28
CA GLY A 42 6.19 -4.58 2.85
C GLY A 42 6.09 -5.79 1.96
N PHE A 43 6.78 -6.84 2.36
CA PHE A 43 6.86 -8.08 1.61
C PHE A 43 7.01 -9.29 2.52
N ALA A 44 6.69 -10.45 1.99
CA ALA A 44 7.01 -11.74 2.58
C ALA A 44 7.54 -12.69 1.50
N ILE A 45 8.52 -13.51 1.85
CA ILE A 45 9.14 -14.52 0.98
C ILE A 45 9.19 -15.84 1.72
N VAL A 46 8.57 -16.86 1.16
CA VAL A 46 8.68 -18.24 1.63
C VAL A 46 10.05 -18.78 1.31
N ILE A 47 10.74 -19.34 2.30
CA ILE A 47 12.05 -19.99 2.18
C ILE A 47 11.86 -21.47 2.55
N PRO A 48 11.50 -22.32 1.57
CA PRO A 48 11.16 -23.74 1.86
C PRO A 48 12.32 -24.52 2.46
N SER A 49 13.54 -24.26 1.99
CA SER A 49 14.76 -24.90 2.47
C SER A 49 15.04 -24.63 3.96
N GLU A 50 14.61 -23.46 4.48
CA GLU A 50 14.76 -23.06 5.88
C GLU A 50 13.47 -23.19 6.70
N LYS A 51 12.37 -23.63 6.08
CA LYS A 51 11.02 -23.75 6.67
C LYS A 51 10.58 -22.49 7.41
N ARG A 52 10.86 -21.32 6.84
CA ARG A 52 10.50 -20.01 7.41
C ARG A 52 10.02 -19.05 6.34
N ILE A 53 9.39 -17.99 6.79
CA ILE A 53 9.08 -16.82 5.97
C ILE A 53 9.96 -15.66 6.41
N HIS A 54 10.57 -14.97 5.45
CA HIS A 54 11.20 -13.69 5.66
C HIS A 54 10.21 -12.58 5.32
N ALA A 55 9.90 -11.71 6.28
CA ALA A 55 8.97 -10.60 6.07
C ALA A 55 9.56 -9.29 6.61
N GLU A 56 9.41 -8.21 5.85
CA GLU A 56 9.82 -6.86 6.23
C GLU A 56 8.69 -5.87 5.92
N ARG A 57 8.61 -4.78 6.72
CA ARG A 57 7.66 -3.68 6.55
C ARG A 57 8.38 -2.36 6.73
N THR A 58 8.00 -1.33 5.97
CA THR A 58 8.61 0.01 6.03
C THR A 58 7.65 1.06 5.48
N MET A 59 7.89 2.32 5.83
CA MET A 59 7.20 3.47 5.25
C MET A 59 7.94 4.02 4.01
N ASN A 60 9.11 3.48 3.66
CA ASN A 60 9.93 3.95 2.55
C ASN A 60 9.86 3.00 1.35
N ALA A 61 9.40 3.51 0.21
CA ALA A 61 9.22 2.75 -1.02
C ALA A 61 10.54 2.15 -1.55
N ASP A 62 11.57 2.97 -1.68
CA ASP A 62 12.86 2.56 -2.25
C ASP A 62 13.51 1.48 -1.39
N THR A 63 13.45 1.64 -0.06
CA THR A 63 13.93 0.63 0.88
C THR A 63 13.18 -0.69 0.69
N SER A 64 11.84 -0.65 0.60
CA SER A 64 11.01 -1.84 0.41
C SER A 64 11.34 -2.56 -0.90
N ILE A 65 11.38 -1.82 -2.01
CA ILE A 65 11.62 -2.38 -3.34
C ILE A 65 13.04 -2.99 -3.42
N ASN A 66 14.05 -2.25 -2.96
CA ASN A 66 15.44 -2.72 -2.98
C ASN A 66 15.63 -4.00 -2.15
N ARG A 67 15.09 -4.01 -0.93
CA ARG A 67 15.15 -5.17 -0.04
C ARG A 67 14.38 -6.35 -0.59
N PHE A 68 13.18 -6.12 -1.13
CA PHE A 68 12.39 -7.19 -1.73
C PHE A 68 13.13 -7.86 -2.90
N LEU A 69 13.66 -7.08 -3.84
CA LEU A 69 14.38 -7.61 -5.00
C LEU A 69 15.68 -8.32 -4.60
N GLU A 70 16.42 -7.79 -3.63
CA GLU A 70 17.62 -8.43 -3.06
C GLU A 70 17.27 -9.80 -2.46
N MET A 71 16.29 -9.82 -1.55
CA MET A 71 15.89 -11.03 -0.85
C MET A 71 15.25 -12.05 -1.78
N ARG A 72 14.48 -11.59 -2.79
CA ARG A 72 13.89 -12.46 -3.82
C ARG A 72 14.96 -13.09 -4.71
N GLY A 73 16.01 -12.35 -5.06
CA GLY A 73 17.17 -12.89 -5.78
C GLY A 73 17.95 -13.93 -4.95
N LYS A 74 18.03 -13.73 -3.63
CA LYS A 74 18.70 -14.65 -2.71
C LYS A 74 17.90 -15.93 -2.42
N TYR A 75 16.57 -15.84 -2.36
CA TYR A 75 15.65 -16.92 -2.02
C TYR A 75 14.56 -17.06 -3.09
N PRO A 76 14.90 -17.62 -4.26
CA PRO A 76 13.95 -17.69 -5.38
C PRO A 76 12.96 -18.83 -5.29
N GLU A 77 13.19 -19.86 -4.46
CA GLU A 77 12.54 -21.16 -4.52
C GLU A 77 11.08 -21.20 -4.03
N GLY A 78 10.65 -20.24 -3.20
CA GLY A 78 9.29 -20.20 -2.67
C GLY A 78 8.42 -19.12 -3.32
N TYR A 79 7.15 -19.07 -2.94
CA TYR A 79 6.28 -17.94 -3.26
C TYR A 79 6.73 -16.69 -2.51
N ALA A 80 6.44 -15.53 -3.09
CA ALA A 80 6.61 -14.25 -2.42
C ALA A 80 5.41 -13.33 -2.67
N LEU A 81 5.19 -12.37 -1.79
CA LEU A 81 4.27 -11.27 -2.00
C LEU A 81 4.96 -9.94 -1.70
N TRP A 82 4.53 -8.89 -2.38
CA TRP A 82 4.85 -7.50 -2.06
C TRP A 82 3.59 -6.66 -2.05
N HIS A 83 3.52 -5.68 -1.14
CA HIS A 83 2.33 -4.86 -0.94
C HIS A 83 2.71 -3.39 -0.84
N ALA A 84 1.94 -2.54 -1.53
CA ALA A 84 1.94 -1.09 -1.37
C ALA A 84 0.55 -0.64 -0.89
N ARG A 85 0.53 0.00 0.27
CA ARG A 85 -0.69 0.38 0.96
C ARG A 85 -1.24 1.71 0.47
N PHE A 86 -2.56 1.74 0.25
CA PHE A 86 -3.35 2.96 0.24
C PHE A 86 -4.31 2.89 1.45
N ALA A 87 -4.06 3.73 2.46
CA ALA A 87 -4.76 3.65 3.74
C ALA A 87 -6.20 4.15 3.59
N THR A 88 -7.16 3.28 3.91
CA THR A 88 -8.60 3.59 4.03
C THR A 88 -9.08 3.44 5.47
N HIS A 89 -8.41 2.59 6.26
CA HIS A 89 -8.72 2.28 7.66
C HIS A 89 -7.43 2.15 8.47
N GLY A 90 -7.51 2.44 9.78
CA GLY A 90 -6.38 2.40 10.70
C GLY A 90 -5.38 3.54 10.50
N THR A 91 -4.40 3.63 11.38
CA THR A 91 -3.34 4.65 11.32
C THR A 91 -2.36 4.37 10.18
N THR A 92 -1.76 5.44 9.62
CA THR A 92 -0.71 5.33 8.60
C THR A 92 0.65 5.22 9.29
N THR A 93 0.90 4.04 9.83
CA THR A 93 2.14 3.69 10.54
C THR A 93 2.64 2.32 10.05
N VAL A 94 3.90 2.00 10.35
CA VAL A 94 4.52 0.73 9.93
C VAL A 94 3.81 -0.50 10.52
N GLU A 95 3.15 -0.35 11.66
CA GLU A 95 2.39 -1.41 12.31
C GLU A 95 1.17 -1.85 11.49
N ASN A 96 0.62 -0.94 10.67
CA ASN A 96 -0.49 -1.20 9.75
C ASN A 96 -0.05 -1.45 8.30
N CYS A 97 1.26 -1.58 8.05
CA CYS A 97 1.76 -2.05 6.75
C CYS A 97 1.64 -3.57 6.64
N HIS A 98 1.22 -4.05 5.49
CA HIS A 98 1.21 -5.47 5.16
C HIS A 98 2.64 -6.00 4.90
N PRO A 99 2.88 -7.31 5.05
CA PRO A 99 1.96 -8.36 5.48
C PRO A 99 1.87 -8.47 7.01
N PHE A 100 0.75 -9.05 7.48
CA PHE A 100 0.50 -9.33 8.89
C PHE A 100 0.73 -10.80 9.21
N GLN A 101 1.23 -11.06 10.41
CA GLN A 101 1.42 -12.40 10.94
C GLN A 101 0.08 -13.01 11.34
N VAL A 102 -0.12 -14.30 11.04
CA VAL A 102 -1.31 -15.06 11.44
C VAL A 102 -0.86 -16.13 12.42
N CYS A 103 -1.37 -16.08 13.65
CA CYS A 103 -0.99 -16.95 14.77
C CYS A 103 0.50 -16.88 15.15
N ASN A 104 1.41 -17.14 14.20
CA ASN A 104 2.85 -17.23 14.45
C ASN A 104 3.64 -16.82 13.18
N SER A 105 4.97 -16.85 13.25
CA SER A 105 5.88 -16.44 12.17
C SER A 105 5.94 -17.40 10.97
N GLN A 106 5.13 -18.45 10.96
CA GLN A 106 5.07 -19.40 9.84
C GLN A 106 4.02 -19.00 8.79
N THR A 107 3.14 -18.03 9.10
CA THR A 107 2.05 -17.62 8.21
C THR A 107 1.93 -16.10 8.18
N TYR A 108 1.84 -15.55 6.98
CA TYR A 108 1.66 -14.11 6.73
C TYR A 108 0.55 -13.86 5.73
N LEU A 109 -0.22 -12.80 5.95
CA LEU A 109 -1.37 -12.39 5.16
C LEU A 109 -1.19 -10.96 4.65
N ALA A 110 -1.53 -10.74 3.37
CA ALA A 110 -1.70 -9.42 2.79
C ALA A 110 -3.04 -9.33 2.06
N HIS A 111 -3.59 -8.11 1.98
CA HIS A 111 -4.93 -7.87 1.48
C HIS A 111 -4.97 -6.60 0.63
N ASN A 112 -5.78 -6.62 -0.43
CA ASN A 112 -6.17 -5.46 -1.20
C ASN A 112 -7.68 -5.37 -1.30
N GLY A 113 -8.26 -4.37 -0.64
CA GLY A 113 -9.69 -4.12 -0.56
C GLY A 113 -10.08 -3.51 0.78
N ILE A 114 -11.35 -3.67 1.16
CA ILE A 114 -11.91 -3.26 2.44
C ILE A 114 -12.67 -4.46 3.01
N LEU A 115 -12.41 -4.79 4.28
CA LEU A 115 -13.14 -5.83 4.99
C LEU A 115 -14.19 -5.18 5.91
N SER A 116 -15.43 -5.70 5.87
CA SER A 116 -16.52 -5.22 6.72
C SER A 116 -16.36 -5.74 8.15
N ILE A 117 -15.34 -5.23 8.85
CA ILE A 117 -15.03 -5.57 10.24
C ILE A 117 -15.43 -4.40 11.13
N VAL A 118 -16.10 -4.71 12.24
CA VAL A 118 -16.41 -3.71 13.27
C VAL A 118 -15.16 -3.53 14.12
N GLU A 119 -14.50 -2.39 13.95
CA GLU A 119 -13.31 -2.05 14.74
C GLU A 119 -13.70 -1.80 16.22
N PRO A 120 -13.01 -2.42 17.19
CA PRO A 120 -13.21 -2.12 18.60
C PRO A 120 -12.91 -0.64 18.89
N LYS A 121 -13.68 -0.03 19.78
CA LYS A 121 -13.52 1.39 20.13
C LYS A 121 -12.09 1.66 20.65
N GLY A 122 -11.37 2.54 19.95
CA GLY A 122 -9.99 2.90 20.29
C GLY A 122 -8.92 1.96 19.73
N ASP A 123 -9.31 0.95 18.94
CA ASP A 123 -8.34 0.15 18.17
C ASP A 123 -7.76 1.01 17.03
N THR A 124 -6.45 0.96 16.84
CA THR A 124 -5.73 1.68 15.79
C THR A 124 -5.29 0.75 14.64
N ARG A 125 -5.63 -0.53 14.77
CA ARG A 125 -5.34 -1.55 13.75
C ARG A 125 -6.22 -1.34 12.52
N SER A 126 -5.68 -1.67 11.34
CA SER A 126 -6.51 -1.76 10.14
C SER A 126 -7.43 -2.99 10.19
N ASP A 127 -8.51 -2.95 9.41
CA ASP A 127 -9.43 -4.07 9.19
C ASP A 127 -8.67 -5.38 8.87
N THR A 128 -7.70 -5.31 7.97
CA THR A 128 -6.87 -6.46 7.59
C THR A 128 -6.02 -6.97 8.75
N ARG A 129 -5.50 -6.07 9.59
CA ARG A 129 -4.70 -6.47 10.75
C ARG A 129 -5.57 -7.20 11.79
N ILE A 130 -6.78 -6.71 12.05
CA ILE A 130 -7.76 -7.38 12.89
C ILE A 130 -8.14 -8.75 12.30
N PHE A 131 -8.35 -8.82 10.99
CA PHE A 131 -8.63 -10.08 10.33
C PHE A 131 -7.50 -11.11 10.51
N ALA A 132 -6.25 -10.70 10.32
CA ALA A 132 -5.08 -11.57 10.42
C ALA A 132 -4.76 -11.98 11.86
N GLU A 133 -4.88 -11.05 12.83
CA GLU A 133 -4.46 -11.28 14.21
C GLU A 133 -5.56 -11.91 15.08
N ASP A 134 -6.85 -11.63 14.79
CA ASP A 134 -7.97 -12.05 15.64
C ASP A 134 -8.91 -13.05 14.93
N LEU A 135 -9.41 -12.72 13.74
CA LEU A 135 -10.51 -13.49 13.13
C LEU A 135 -10.03 -14.79 12.47
N LEU A 136 -9.02 -14.73 11.62
CA LEU A 136 -8.50 -15.94 10.96
C LEU A 136 -7.95 -16.94 11.98
N PRO A 137 -7.20 -16.55 13.03
CA PRO A 137 -6.83 -17.45 14.13
C PRO A 137 -8.02 -18.09 14.84
N ALA A 138 -9.10 -17.34 15.07
CA ALA A 138 -10.28 -17.83 15.78
C ALA A 138 -11.04 -18.95 15.04
N ILE A 139 -10.95 -18.99 13.70
CA ILE A 139 -11.59 -20.03 12.87
C ILE A 139 -10.66 -21.20 12.51
N GLY A 140 -9.42 -21.21 13.06
CA GLY A 140 -8.46 -22.31 12.87
C GLY A 140 -7.15 -21.91 12.18
N GLY A 141 -6.95 -20.63 11.86
CA GLY A 141 -5.75 -20.14 11.20
C GLY A 141 -5.61 -20.61 9.75
N VAL A 142 -4.38 -20.87 9.31
CA VAL A 142 -4.12 -21.26 7.91
C VAL A 142 -4.74 -22.60 7.54
N THR A 143 -4.81 -23.55 8.45
CA THR A 143 -5.39 -24.87 8.17
C THR A 143 -6.91 -24.83 7.92
N ALA A 144 -7.58 -23.76 8.33
CA ALA A 144 -8.99 -23.55 7.99
C ALA A 144 -9.20 -23.31 6.49
N LEU A 145 -8.17 -22.80 5.78
CA LEU A 145 -8.22 -22.55 4.34
C LEU A 145 -8.26 -23.82 3.49
N ASP A 146 -7.88 -24.96 4.06
CA ASP A 146 -7.96 -26.29 3.41
C ASP A 146 -9.37 -26.90 3.50
N ASN A 147 -10.27 -26.28 4.29
CA ASN A 147 -11.65 -26.70 4.40
C ASN A 147 -12.51 -25.93 3.39
N GLU A 148 -13.12 -26.64 2.43
CA GLU A 148 -13.93 -26.06 1.36
C GLU A 148 -15.07 -25.16 1.86
N GLN A 149 -15.75 -25.53 2.95
CA GLN A 149 -16.85 -24.73 3.49
C GLN A 149 -16.35 -23.43 4.13
N VAL A 150 -15.19 -23.47 4.80
CA VAL A 150 -14.54 -22.27 5.36
C VAL A 150 -14.00 -21.40 4.23
N TRP A 151 -13.42 -22.00 3.19
CA TRP A 151 -12.96 -21.26 2.01
C TRP A 151 -14.12 -20.49 1.36
N ASN A 152 -15.25 -21.15 1.08
CA ASN A 152 -16.43 -20.50 0.50
C ASN A 152 -16.99 -19.39 1.39
N LEU A 153 -17.03 -19.59 2.73
CA LEU A 153 -17.42 -18.56 3.67
C LEU A 153 -16.48 -17.34 3.63
N LEU A 154 -15.18 -17.57 3.51
CA LEU A 154 -14.19 -16.51 3.41
C LEU A 154 -14.26 -15.78 2.06
N GLU A 155 -14.54 -16.49 0.95
CA GLU A 155 -14.80 -15.85 -0.34
C GLU A 155 -16.01 -14.91 -0.27
N ASP A 156 -17.11 -15.34 0.35
CA ASP A 156 -18.29 -14.49 0.54
C ASP A 156 -17.96 -13.27 1.43
N PHE A 157 -17.28 -13.49 2.56
CA PHE A 157 -16.88 -12.43 3.49
C PHE A 157 -15.93 -11.41 2.85
N THR A 158 -15.00 -11.87 2.02
CA THR A 158 -14.00 -11.02 1.35
C THR A 158 -14.42 -10.61 -0.06
N SER A 159 -15.69 -10.70 -0.43
CA SER A 159 -16.19 -10.63 -1.82
C SER A 159 -15.74 -9.41 -2.65
N GLY A 160 -15.46 -8.27 -2.02
CA GLY A 160 -14.94 -7.06 -2.68
C GLY A 160 -13.41 -6.99 -2.78
N SER A 161 -12.71 -7.94 -2.22
CA SER A 161 -11.29 -7.87 -1.87
C SER A 161 -10.44 -8.95 -2.56
N LYS A 162 -9.14 -8.93 -2.34
CA LYS A 162 -8.19 -9.99 -2.71
C LYS A 162 -7.30 -10.25 -1.49
N VAL A 163 -7.16 -11.49 -1.08
CA VAL A 163 -6.37 -11.87 0.10
C VAL A 163 -5.37 -12.93 -0.29
N CYS A 164 -4.09 -12.67 -0.02
CA CYS A 164 -3.02 -13.65 -0.17
C CYS A 164 -2.49 -14.08 1.20
N VAL A 165 -2.41 -15.39 1.41
CA VAL A 165 -1.78 -15.99 2.59
C VAL A 165 -0.60 -16.83 2.14
N LEU A 166 0.58 -16.56 2.69
CA LEU A 166 1.79 -17.37 2.54
C LEU A 166 2.06 -18.14 3.82
N THR A 167 2.41 -19.41 3.70
CA THR A 167 2.69 -20.24 4.88
C THR A 167 3.80 -21.25 4.65
N VAL A 168 4.45 -21.62 5.74
CA VAL A 168 5.35 -22.79 5.87
C VAL A 168 4.88 -23.71 7.00
N ASP A 169 3.65 -23.54 7.47
CA ASP A 169 3.04 -24.45 8.45
C ASP A 169 2.89 -25.83 7.81
N PRO A 170 3.51 -26.87 8.38
CA PRO A 170 3.49 -28.22 7.77
C PRO A 170 2.11 -28.88 7.79
N ARG A 171 1.13 -28.27 8.48
CA ARG A 171 -0.25 -28.77 8.52
C ARG A 171 -1.09 -28.23 7.38
N ALA A 172 -0.67 -27.16 6.71
CA ALA A 172 -1.34 -26.58 5.57
C ALA A 172 -1.03 -27.39 4.29
N GLU A 173 -2.03 -27.59 3.43
CA GLU A 173 -1.87 -28.34 2.17
C GLU A 173 -1.07 -27.54 1.13
N HIS A 174 -1.14 -26.21 1.16
CA HIS A 174 -0.50 -25.31 0.21
C HIS A 174 0.41 -24.30 0.89
N GLN A 175 1.44 -23.84 0.18
CA GLN A 175 2.32 -22.74 0.64
C GLN A 175 1.73 -21.35 0.38
N MET A 176 0.74 -21.25 -0.52
CA MET A 176 0.09 -20.01 -0.93
C MET A 176 -1.40 -20.26 -1.14
N TYR A 177 -2.20 -19.37 -0.59
CA TYR A 177 -3.65 -19.29 -0.79
C TYR A 177 -3.96 -17.89 -1.32
N LEU A 178 -4.76 -17.80 -2.36
CA LEU A 178 -5.15 -16.55 -2.99
C LEU A 178 -6.66 -16.50 -3.22
N LEU A 179 -7.37 -15.81 -2.33
CA LEU A 179 -8.81 -15.56 -2.46
C LEU A 179 -9.05 -14.50 -3.53
N HIS A 180 -9.98 -14.78 -4.43
CA HIS A 180 -10.36 -13.92 -5.55
C HIS A 180 -9.22 -13.65 -6.54
N GLU A 181 -8.45 -14.68 -6.88
CA GLU A 181 -7.39 -14.62 -7.89
C GLU A 181 -7.92 -14.07 -9.23
N GLU A 182 -9.14 -14.41 -9.60
CA GLU A 182 -9.82 -13.98 -10.83
C GLU A 182 -10.04 -12.44 -10.93
N LYS A 183 -9.97 -11.72 -9.79
CA LYS A 183 -10.09 -10.25 -9.75
C LYS A 183 -8.78 -9.51 -9.97
N GLY A 184 -7.69 -10.23 -10.11
CA GLY A 184 -6.38 -9.71 -10.52
C GLY A 184 -5.98 -10.20 -11.91
N LYS A 185 -4.73 -9.99 -12.26
CA LYS A 185 -4.17 -10.39 -13.58
C LYS A 185 -2.76 -10.91 -13.42
N HIS A 186 -2.45 -11.99 -14.12
CA HIS A 186 -1.06 -12.42 -14.32
C HIS A 186 -0.42 -11.62 -15.44
N ASP A 187 0.82 -11.22 -15.25
CA ASP A 187 1.63 -10.67 -16.33
C ASP A 187 2.36 -11.79 -17.12
N GLU A 188 3.13 -11.38 -18.11
CA GLU A 188 3.90 -12.28 -19.00
C GLU A 188 4.94 -13.14 -18.27
N THR A 189 5.33 -12.77 -17.06
CA THR A 189 6.27 -13.52 -16.21
C THR A 189 5.57 -14.48 -15.24
N GLY A 190 4.23 -14.40 -15.17
CA GLY A 190 3.42 -15.15 -14.23
C GLY A 190 3.25 -14.48 -12.86
N VAL A 191 3.76 -13.27 -12.66
CA VAL A 191 3.48 -12.47 -11.45
C VAL A 191 2.03 -12.03 -11.50
N TRP A 192 1.30 -12.31 -10.42
CA TRP A 192 -0.08 -11.84 -10.26
C TRP A 192 -0.12 -10.46 -9.61
N TRP A 193 -0.97 -9.57 -10.15
CA TRP A 193 -1.18 -8.20 -9.71
C TRP A 193 -2.65 -7.96 -9.40
N SER A 194 -2.96 -7.44 -8.24
CA SER A 194 -4.34 -7.27 -7.76
C SER A 194 -5.15 -6.20 -8.49
N ASN A 195 -4.50 -5.28 -9.19
CA ASN A 195 -5.13 -4.25 -10.05
C ASN A 195 -4.12 -3.68 -11.06
N ASP A 196 -4.57 -2.71 -11.84
CA ASP A 196 -3.78 -2.14 -12.94
C ASP A 196 -2.86 -0.96 -12.51
N SER A 197 -2.76 -0.61 -11.22
CA SER A 197 -1.94 0.53 -10.77
C SER A 197 -0.43 0.33 -11.03
N CYS A 198 0.02 -0.91 -11.21
CA CYS A 198 1.38 -1.23 -11.63
C CYS A 198 1.72 -0.83 -13.08
N TYR A 199 0.70 -0.53 -13.91
CA TYR A 199 0.87 -0.07 -15.29
C TYR A 199 0.70 1.44 -15.44
N LEU A 200 0.30 2.12 -14.37
CA LEU A 200 0.12 3.56 -14.38
C LEU A 200 1.45 4.24 -14.12
N THR A 201 2.13 4.63 -15.17
CA THR A 201 3.19 5.63 -15.06
C THR A 201 2.51 6.97 -14.77
N PRO A 202 2.82 7.65 -13.65
CA PRO A 202 2.54 9.07 -13.52
C PRO A 202 3.14 9.75 -14.74
N ALA A 203 2.45 10.71 -15.35
CA ALA A 203 2.97 11.50 -16.46
C ALA A 203 4.41 11.90 -16.10
N ARG A 204 5.40 11.48 -16.90
CA ARG A 204 6.83 11.59 -16.60
C ARG A 204 7.20 13.02 -16.21
N GLY A 205 7.23 13.26 -14.89
CA GLY A 205 8.16 14.21 -14.31
C GLY A 205 9.43 13.41 -14.00
N THR A 206 10.47 13.66 -14.75
CA THR A 206 11.76 13.00 -14.69
C THR A 206 12.33 13.02 -13.28
N TRP A 207 12.58 11.86 -12.67
CA TRP A 207 13.51 11.72 -11.56
C TRP A 207 14.95 11.88 -12.06
N THR A 208 15.28 13.07 -12.54
CA THR A 208 16.64 13.56 -12.60
C THR A 208 16.72 14.61 -11.51
N SER A 209 17.69 14.47 -10.59
CA SER A 209 18.12 15.44 -9.56
C SER A 209 17.34 16.75 -9.64
N VAL A 210 16.36 16.95 -8.73
CA VAL A 210 15.50 18.12 -8.73
C VAL A 210 16.37 19.36 -8.54
N GLN A 211 16.69 20.04 -9.63
CA GLN A 211 16.95 21.45 -9.59
C GLN A 211 15.64 22.13 -9.12
N PRO A 212 15.69 23.16 -8.26
CA PRO A 212 14.48 23.87 -7.87
C PRO A 212 13.76 24.33 -9.12
N LEU A 213 12.54 23.84 -9.33
CA LEU A 213 11.67 24.34 -10.39
C LEU A 213 11.33 25.79 -10.00
N ASP A 214 11.93 26.70 -10.75
CA ASP A 214 11.54 28.09 -10.82
C ASP A 214 10.08 28.11 -11.33
N PHE A 215 9.13 28.28 -10.43
CA PHE A 215 7.73 28.52 -10.78
C PHE A 215 7.65 29.91 -11.41
N GLY A 216 8.05 29.99 -12.68
CA GLY A 216 7.74 31.13 -13.52
C GLY A 216 6.21 31.26 -13.60
N LEU A 217 5.68 32.30 -12.95
CA LEU A 217 4.31 32.76 -13.07
C LEU A 217 3.91 32.84 -14.56
N TYR A 218 3.17 31.86 -15.06
CA TYR A 218 2.28 32.06 -16.19
C TYR A 218 0.87 32.23 -15.62
N SER A 219 0.51 33.50 -15.42
CA SER A 219 -0.88 33.88 -15.19
C SER A 219 -1.64 33.69 -16.50
N THR A 220 -2.33 32.56 -16.63
CA THR A 220 -3.49 32.42 -17.50
C THR A 220 -4.67 32.21 -16.56
N GLY A 221 -5.45 33.27 -16.37
CA GLY A 221 -6.60 33.28 -15.46
C GLY A 221 -7.65 32.26 -15.89
N TYR A 222 -7.74 31.23 -15.12
CA TYR A 222 -8.94 30.40 -14.92
C TYR A 222 -8.92 30.06 -13.43
N ASP A 223 -9.98 30.49 -12.73
CA ASP A 223 -10.28 30.08 -11.35
C ASP A 223 -10.66 28.58 -11.39
N GLU A 224 -9.69 27.66 -11.46
CA GLU A 224 -9.94 26.24 -11.30
C GLU A 224 -10.23 25.97 -9.83
N GLU A 225 -11.48 25.62 -9.53
CA GLU A 225 -11.89 25.15 -8.23
C GLU A 225 -11.24 23.78 -7.94
N ILE A 226 -10.53 23.67 -6.82
CA ILE A 226 -9.90 22.46 -6.32
C ILE A 226 -10.70 21.96 -5.13
N THR A 227 -11.23 20.74 -5.22
CA THR A 227 -11.93 20.11 -4.09
C THR A 227 -10.96 19.23 -3.30
N CYS A 228 -10.90 19.44 -1.98
CA CYS A 228 -10.11 18.58 -1.11
C CYS A 228 -10.76 17.20 -0.97
N ASP A 229 -10.05 16.14 -1.35
CA ASP A 229 -10.54 14.76 -1.28
C ASP A 229 -10.84 14.28 0.16
N ILE A 230 -10.24 14.94 1.17
CA ILE A 230 -10.38 14.54 2.57
C ILE A 230 -11.59 15.21 3.24
N CYS A 231 -11.74 16.53 3.11
CA CYS A 231 -12.80 17.27 3.81
C CYS A 231 -13.85 17.89 2.88
N GLN A 232 -13.74 17.66 1.57
CA GLN A 232 -14.66 18.14 0.52
C GLN A 232 -14.76 19.68 0.44
N THR A 233 -13.81 20.42 1.05
CA THR A 233 -13.75 21.87 0.90
C THR A 233 -13.29 22.23 -0.50
N VAL A 234 -14.03 23.14 -1.15
CA VAL A 234 -13.65 23.73 -2.43
C VAL A 234 -12.77 24.95 -2.17
N THR A 235 -11.64 25.05 -2.86
CA THR A 235 -10.68 26.15 -2.80
C THR A 235 -10.14 26.45 -4.19
N THR A 236 -9.42 27.54 -4.34
CA THR A 236 -8.72 27.88 -5.58
C THR A 236 -7.23 27.66 -5.44
N ALA A 237 -6.50 27.54 -6.55
CA ALA A 237 -5.06 27.25 -6.53
C ALA A 237 -4.23 28.30 -5.77
N ASP A 238 -4.68 29.55 -5.73
CA ASP A 238 -4.05 30.68 -5.03
C ASP A 238 -4.33 30.69 -3.52
N GLU A 239 -5.36 29.94 -3.06
CA GLU A 239 -5.69 29.78 -1.64
C GLU A 239 -4.97 28.59 -1.00
N LEU A 240 -4.21 27.81 -1.79
CA LEU A 240 -3.43 26.71 -1.25
C LEU A 240 -2.23 27.20 -0.46
N VAL A 241 -2.10 26.75 0.78
CA VAL A 241 -0.92 27.03 1.61
C VAL A 241 -0.01 25.81 1.60
N ASP A 242 1.18 25.95 1.01
CA ASP A 242 2.21 24.89 0.95
C ASP A 242 1.65 23.55 0.39
N ALA A 243 0.90 23.62 -0.71
CA ALA A 243 0.24 22.45 -1.34
C ALA A 243 -0.65 21.63 -0.37
N SER A 244 -1.22 22.29 0.64
CA SER A 244 -2.10 21.67 1.62
C SER A 244 -3.46 22.37 1.67
N CYS A 245 -4.50 21.60 1.98
CA CYS A 245 -5.84 22.13 2.19
C CYS A 245 -5.86 23.11 3.38
N SER A 246 -6.34 24.33 3.16
CA SER A 246 -6.45 25.38 4.18
C SER A 246 -7.39 25.00 5.32
N THR A 247 -8.36 24.12 5.08
CA THR A 247 -9.39 23.72 6.05
C THR A 247 -8.95 22.55 6.93
N CYS A 248 -8.43 21.45 6.34
CA CYS A 248 -8.08 20.24 7.11
C CYS A 248 -6.57 19.99 7.20
N GLY A 249 -5.74 20.75 6.50
CA GLY A 249 -4.28 20.60 6.51
C GLY A 249 -3.75 19.38 5.79
N SER A 250 -4.57 18.68 5.01
CA SER A 250 -4.13 17.50 4.22
C SER A 250 -3.28 17.94 3.04
N CYS A 251 -2.17 17.23 2.80
CA CYS A 251 -1.33 17.44 1.62
C CYS A 251 -2.05 16.95 0.36
N TYR A 252 -2.09 17.75 -0.69
CA TYR A 252 -2.70 17.37 -1.97
C TYR A 252 -1.91 16.31 -2.76
N GLU A 253 -0.63 16.09 -2.43
CA GLU A 253 0.20 15.08 -3.10
C GLU A 253 0.09 13.70 -2.47
N CYS A 254 0.07 13.63 -1.12
CA CYS A 254 0.08 12.34 -0.42
C CYS A 254 -1.14 12.12 0.49
N TYR A 255 -2.06 13.08 0.58
CA TYR A 255 -3.27 13.04 1.40
C TYR A 255 -3.03 12.89 2.92
N MET A 256 -1.79 13.01 3.36
CA MET A 256 -1.43 13.00 4.78
C MET A 256 -1.69 14.38 5.40
N TYR A 257 -1.97 14.40 6.70
CA TYR A 257 -1.95 15.67 7.43
C TYR A 257 -0.55 16.29 7.35
N LYS A 258 -0.50 17.62 7.36
CA LYS A 258 0.73 18.40 7.23
C LYS A 258 1.84 17.96 8.20
N THR A 259 1.48 17.53 9.41
CA THR A 259 2.39 17.01 10.44
C THR A 259 3.04 15.69 10.07
N ASP A 260 2.38 14.87 9.24
CA ASP A 260 2.81 13.51 8.88
C ASP A 260 3.28 13.42 7.42
N CYS A 261 3.18 14.54 6.68
CA CYS A 261 3.54 14.62 5.28
C CYS A 261 5.06 14.54 5.10
N LEU A 262 5.51 13.58 4.28
CA LEU A 262 6.91 13.39 3.88
C LEU A 262 7.23 13.95 2.49
N CYS A 263 6.28 14.58 1.81
CA CYS A 263 6.51 15.29 0.56
C CYS A 263 7.44 16.50 0.77
N TYR A 264 8.07 16.96 -0.32
CA TYR A 264 9.05 18.06 -0.27
C TYR A 264 8.51 19.29 0.49
N HIS A 265 7.25 19.66 0.26
CA HIS A 265 6.62 20.80 0.94
C HIS A 265 6.38 20.56 2.44
N GLY A 266 6.03 19.35 2.85
CA GLY A 266 5.86 18.96 4.26
C GLY A 266 7.18 18.94 5.03
N ARG A 267 8.29 18.52 4.41
CA ARG A 267 9.63 18.56 5.02
C ARG A 267 10.09 19.98 5.32
N ALA A 268 9.91 20.92 4.40
CA ALA A 268 10.31 22.30 4.60
C ALA A 268 9.59 22.94 5.79
N TYR A 269 8.32 22.59 6.01
CA TYR A 269 7.54 23.09 7.15
C TYR A 269 7.98 22.44 8.47
N TYR A 270 8.22 21.14 8.49
CA TYR A 270 8.67 20.43 9.69
C TYR A 270 10.04 20.90 10.14
N ASP A 271 10.99 21.10 9.23
CA ASP A 271 12.32 21.64 9.53
C ASP A 271 12.26 23.09 10.05
N ALA A 272 11.29 23.89 9.60
CA ALA A 272 11.11 25.27 10.09
C ALA A 272 10.49 25.33 11.50
N THR A 273 9.55 24.43 11.82
CA THR A 273 8.90 24.38 13.14
C THR A 273 9.77 23.75 14.22
N THR A 274 10.55 22.71 13.89
CA THR A 274 11.47 22.04 14.83
C THR A 274 12.70 22.89 15.16
N ARG A 275 13.12 23.80 14.26
CA ARG A 275 14.21 24.76 14.56
C ARG A 275 13.79 25.91 15.50
N SER A 276 12.50 26.22 15.62
CA SER A 276 12.01 27.27 16.51
C SER A 276 11.86 26.83 17.97
N GLU A 277 11.84 25.54 18.28
CA GLU A 277 11.75 25.02 19.66
C GLU A 277 13.11 24.69 20.31
N GLY A 278 14.23 24.84 19.57
CA GLY A 278 15.59 24.56 20.02
C GLY A 278 16.37 25.73 20.62
N ALA A 279 15.75 26.88 20.86
CA ALA A 279 16.44 28.09 21.35
C ALA A 279 15.84 28.63 22.66
N TRP A 280 15.84 27.84 23.70
CA TRP A 280 15.92 28.36 25.09
C TRP A 280 16.73 27.37 25.92
N GLY A 281 17.99 27.68 26.09
CA GLY A 281 18.87 27.04 27.06
C GLY A 281 18.55 27.51 28.49
N TRP A 282 18.79 26.62 29.38
CA TRP A 282 19.52 26.81 30.64
C TRP A 282 20.11 25.46 31.02
#